data_fcfd4cd3604667ed7f54d9c0ec509b1e
#
_entry.id   fcfd4cd3604667ed7f54d9c0ec509b1e
#
_cell.length_a   1.000
_cell.length_b   1.000
_cell.length_c   1.000
_cell.angle_alpha   90.00
_cell.angle_beta   90.00
_cell.angle_gamma   90.00
#
_symmetry.space_group_name_H-M   'P 1'
#
loop_
_entity.id
_entity.type
_entity.pdbx_description
1 polymer ?
#
loop_
_entity_poly.entity_id
_entity_poly.type
_entity_poly.pdbx_seq_one_letter_code
_entity_poly.pdbx_strand_id
1 'polypeptide(L)'
;SNLECLIIDCYENNIVINSLKAKDLQRIYPEASKKFSDDKDFKSKVNNNLMLLNIKDSQLINDWKLVSEITLNDIRKILLQLEHNFDLFYGESSVVDLIPEMIQTLKEQNLVKIDDGALISNENTDPPVLILKSDGTYLYMTTDLATVIDREKNIKPDGYFYIVDSRQSDHFKQLFSSVKYFNFSKSNLEHIGFGTINDSGGKPFKTRQGDVYPLQSLFDDIYEILKKKNTKNNAQILSNSVLTFSDLVIDRQSNYKFDANKFTHTEGKTAIYIQYTQVRMNSVLNNVKQNEYIENFENTDLTDSEVNLVLSILKFSEIFNRSKNLREPHHLAEYLF
;
A
#
# COMPACT_ATOMS: atom_id res chain seq x y z
N SER A 1 -14.90 9.57 -8.51
CA SER A 1 -13.46 9.51 -8.28
C SER A 1 -12.82 10.84 -8.62
N ASN A 2 -11.55 10.99 -8.29
CA ASN A 2 -10.90 12.29 -8.45
C ASN A 2 -10.21 12.46 -9.82
N LEU A 3 -10.13 11.39 -10.61
CA LEU A 3 -9.56 11.45 -11.97
C LEU A 3 -10.47 12.20 -12.93
N GLU A 4 -11.77 12.12 -12.73
CA GLU A 4 -12.73 12.88 -13.55
C GLU A 4 -12.57 14.39 -13.36
N CYS A 5 -12.30 14.84 -12.10
CA CYS A 5 -11.99 16.25 -11.86
C CYS A 5 -10.79 16.71 -12.69
N LEU A 6 -9.72 15.90 -12.74
CA LEU A 6 -8.53 16.18 -13.52
C LEU A 6 -8.84 16.22 -15.02
N ILE A 7 -9.60 15.26 -15.54
CA ILE A 7 -9.94 15.20 -16.98
C ILE A 7 -10.79 16.40 -17.38
N ILE A 8 -11.81 16.74 -16.58
CA ILE A 8 -12.67 17.90 -16.85
C ILE A 8 -11.89 19.22 -16.76
N ASP A 9 -10.98 19.33 -15.81
CA ASP A 9 -10.11 20.51 -15.71
C ASP A 9 -9.18 20.62 -16.93
N CYS A 10 -8.65 19.49 -17.43
CA CYS A 10 -7.89 19.47 -18.67
C CYS A 10 -8.72 19.96 -19.88
N TYR A 11 -9.98 19.54 -19.99
CA TYR A 11 -10.87 19.98 -21.05
C TYR A 11 -11.15 21.50 -20.98
N GLU A 12 -11.43 22.03 -19.79
CA GLU A 12 -11.68 23.47 -19.61
C GLU A 12 -10.45 24.33 -19.94
N ASN A 13 -9.25 23.80 -19.69
CA ASN A 13 -7.99 24.50 -19.93
C ASN A 13 -7.35 24.16 -21.30
N ASN A 14 -8.06 23.43 -22.17
CA ASN A 14 -7.56 22.96 -23.47
C ASN A 14 -6.22 22.20 -23.39
N ILE A 15 -6.04 21.42 -22.31
CA ILE A 15 -4.85 20.59 -22.11
C ILE A 15 -5.07 19.25 -22.84
N VAL A 16 -4.14 18.88 -23.71
CA VAL A 16 -4.18 17.63 -24.47
C VAL A 16 -3.75 16.46 -23.58
N ILE A 17 -4.68 15.58 -23.21
CA ILE A 17 -4.45 14.47 -22.26
C ILE A 17 -3.36 13.52 -22.75
N ASN A 18 -3.29 13.24 -24.05
CA ASN A 18 -2.26 12.38 -24.65
C ASN A 18 -0.82 12.90 -24.48
N SER A 19 -0.63 14.17 -24.14
CA SER A 19 0.69 14.77 -23.93
C SER A 19 1.13 14.77 -22.47
N LEU A 20 0.25 14.39 -21.55
CA LEU A 20 0.51 14.43 -20.12
C LEU A 20 1.52 13.34 -19.68
N LYS A 21 2.33 13.70 -18.70
CA LYS A 21 3.23 12.80 -17.99
C LYS A 21 2.82 12.73 -16.51
N ALA A 22 3.32 11.75 -15.79
CA ALA A 22 3.03 11.59 -14.36
C ALA A 22 3.27 12.86 -13.52
N LYS A 23 4.34 13.63 -13.82
CA LYS A 23 4.61 14.93 -13.16
C LYS A 23 3.53 15.97 -13.40
N ASP A 24 2.91 15.97 -14.58
CA ASP A 24 1.82 16.89 -14.88
C ASP A 24 0.58 16.52 -14.07
N LEU A 25 0.30 15.23 -13.95
CA LEU A 25 -0.80 14.73 -13.13
C LEU A 25 -0.63 15.10 -11.64
N GLN A 26 0.59 15.00 -11.10
CA GLN A 26 0.91 15.39 -9.72
C GLN A 26 0.61 16.87 -9.45
N ARG A 27 0.74 17.75 -10.44
CA ARG A 27 0.42 19.17 -10.34
C ARG A 27 -1.07 19.44 -10.57
N ILE A 28 -1.64 18.92 -11.65
CA ILE A 28 -3.03 19.22 -12.06
C ILE A 28 -4.04 18.64 -11.07
N TYR A 29 -3.77 17.45 -10.52
CA TYR A 29 -4.69 16.76 -9.63
C TYR A 29 -5.07 17.55 -8.36
N PRO A 30 -4.14 18.12 -7.58
CA PRO A 30 -4.49 18.95 -6.42
C PRO A 30 -5.25 20.21 -6.82
N GLU A 31 -4.89 20.85 -7.96
CA GLU A 31 -5.56 22.05 -8.47
C GLU A 31 -7.02 21.73 -8.84
N ALA A 32 -7.26 20.68 -9.61
CA ALA A 32 -8.60 20.23 -9.99
C ALA A 32 -9.43 19.78 -8.78
N SER A 33 -8.82 19.09 -7.81
CA SER A 33 -9.49 18.69 -6.56
C SER A 33 -9.90 19.88 -5.71
N LYS A 34 -9.07 20.92 -5.62
CA LYS A 34 -9.41 22.17 -4.94
C LYS A 34 -10.55 22.87 -5.64
N LYS A 35 -10.48 23.01 -6.98
CA LYS A 35 -11.54 23.62 -7.80
C LYS A 35 -12.87 22.88 -7.60
N PHE A 36 -12.87 21.54 -7.57
CA PHE A 36 -14.06 20.75 -7.27
C PHE A 36 -14.67 21.04 -5.89
N SER A 37 -13.82 21.39 -4.90
CA SER A 37 -14.30 21.77 -3.57
C SER A 37 -14.88 23.17 -3.51
N ASP A 38 -14.27 24.10 -4.23
CA ASP A 38 -14.52 25.55 -4.08
C ASP A 38 -15.52 26.10 -5.12
N ASP A 39 -15.65 25.43 -6.28
CA ASP A 39 -16.49 25.89 -7.41
C ASP A 39 -17.68 24.94 -7.61
N LYS A 40 -18.90 25.46 -7.36
CA LYS A 40 -20.15 24.69 -7.48
C LYS A 40 -20.48 24.33 -8.93
N ASP A 41 -20.15 25.21 -9.90
CA ASP A 41 -20.43 24.96 -11.31
C ASP A 41 -19.50 23.87 -11.86
N PHE A 42 -18.21 23.93 -11.49
CA PHE A 42 -17.25 22.89 -11.83
C PHE A 42 -17.65 21.54 -11.20
N LYS A 43 -18.07 21.54 -9.94
CA LYS A 43 -18.57 20.35 -9.25
C LYS A 43 -19.77 19.73 -9.95
N SER A 44 -20.73 20.57 -10.40
CA SER A 44 -21.88 20.09 -11.16
C SER A 44 -21.49 19.47 -12.50
N LYS A 45 -20.55 20.09 -13.23
CA LYS A 45 -20.01 19.53 -14.47
C LYS A 45 -19.33 18.17 -14.26
N VAL A 46 -18.50 18.04 -13.23
CA VAL A 46 -17.84 16.77 -12.91
C VAL A 46 -18.86 15.69 -12.59
N ASN A 47 -19.87 15.99 -11.77
CA ASN A 47 -20.90 15.04 -11.41
C ASN A 47 -21.75 14.60 -12.64
N ASN A 48 -22.06 15.52 -13.54
CA ASN A 48 -22.77 15.19 -14.78
C ASN A 48 -21.92 14.26 -15.68
N ASN A 49 -20.62 14.50 -15.74
CA ASN A 49 -19.69 13.65 -16.52
C ASN A 49 -19.48 12.27 -15.86
N LEU A 50 -19.57 12.14 -14.54
CA LEU A 50 -19.62 10.84 -13.85
C LEU A 50 -20.82 9.99 -14.32
N MET A 51 -21.98 10.62 -14.55
CA MET A 51 -23.13 9.92 -15.13
C MET A 51 -22.86 9.47 -16.57
N LEU A 52 -22.11 10.25 -17.37
CA LEU A 52 -21.72 9.89 -18.73
C LEU A 52 -20.73 8.74 -18.78
N LEU A 53 -19.83 8.59 -17.79
CA LEU A 53 -18.98 7.40 -17.65
C LEU A 53 -19.80 6.13 -17.47
N ASN A 54 -20.90 6.21 -16.70
CA ASN A 54 -21.83 5.10 -16.55
C ASN A 54 -22.60 4.78 -17.86
N ILE A 55 -22.77 5.76 -18.77
CA ILE A 55 -23.43 5.61 -20.08
C ILE A 55 -22.43 5.16 -21.18
N LYS A 56 -21.14 4.97 -20.83
CA LYS A 56 -20.07 4.56 -21.75
C LYS A 56 -19.77 5.60 -22.85
N ASP A 57 -19.69 6.90 -22.49
CA ASP A 57 -19.11 7.91 -23.38
C ASP A 57 -17.69 7.50 -23.78
N SER A 58 -17.46 7.31 -25.08
CA SER A 58 -16.25 6.70 -25.61
C SER A 58 -15.00 7.58 -25.38
N GLN A 59 -15.14 8.93 -25.47
CA GLN A 59 -14.01 9.84 -25.33
C GLN A 59 -13.56 9.93 -23.85
N LEU A 60 -14.50 10.17 -22.95
CA LEU A 60 -14.19 10.30 -21.52
C LEU A 60 -13.62 9.01 -20.93
N ILE A 61 -14.12 7.85 -21.37
CA ILE A 61 -13.56 6.55 -20.95
C ILE A 61 -12.14 6.35 -21.48
N ASN A 62 -11.86 6.72 -22.71
CA ASN A 62 -10.53 6.59 -23.29
C ASN A 62 -9.53 7.49 -22.56
N ASP A 63 -9.91 8.72 -22.27
CA ASP A 63 -9.08 9.67 -21.53
C ASP A 63 -8.86 9.23 -20.09
N TRP A 64 -9.90 8.66 -19.43
CA TRP A 64 -9.78 8.05 -18.10
C TRP A 64 -8.79 6.86 -18.09
N LYS A 65 -8.90 5.98 -19.08
CA LYS A 65 -7.96 4.84 -19.21
C LYS A 65 -6.54 5.33 -19.43
N LEU A 66 -6.34 6.35 -20.26
CA LEU A 66 -5.03 6.92 -20.54
C LEU A 66 -4.39 7.54 -19.31
N VAL A 67 -5.12 8.37 -18.54
CA VAL A 67 -4.65 8.96 -17.28
C VAL A 67 -4.32 7.87 -16.26
N SER A 68 -5.18 6.85 -16.16
CA SER A 68 -4.94 5.70 -15.29
C SER A 68 -3.68 4.93 -15.67
N GLU A 69 -3.45 4.73 -16.98
CA GLU A 69 -2.27 4.02 -17.48
C GLU A 69 -0.98 4.81 -17.22
N ILE A 70 -0.99 6.13 -17.42
CA ILE A 70 0.15 7.00 -17.08
C ILE A 70 0.52 6.85 -15.61
N THR A 71 -0.48 6.87 -14.72
CA THR A 71 -0.28 6.71 -13.26
C THR A 71 0.25 5.32 -12.91
N LEU A 72 -0.36 4.26 -13.45
CA LEU A 72 0.07 2.88 -13.21
C LEU A 72 1.49 2.61 -13.72
N ASN A 73 1.86 3.17 -14.85
CA ASN A 73 3.21 3.02 -15.39
C ASN A 73 4.27 3.73 -14.52
N ASP A 74 3.93 4.86 -13.91
CA ASP A 74 4.81 5.55 -12.96
C ASP A 74 4.97 4.75 -11.67
N ILE A 75 3.87 4.21 -11.14
CA ILE A 75 3.89 3.31 -9.98
C ILE A 75 4.73 2.06 -10.27
N ARG A 76 4.53 1.41 -11.41
CA ARG A 76 5.31 0.22 -11.79
C ARG A 76 6.80 0.50 -11.89
N LYS A 77 7.19 1.68 -12.39
CA LYS A 77 8.61 2.07 -12.46
C LYS A 77 9.26 2.15 -11.09
N ILE A 78 8.63 2.81 -10.12
CA ILE A 78 9.20 2.91 -8.78
C ILE A 78 9.21 1.57 -8.06
N LEU A 79 8.17 0.74 -8.23
CA LEU A 79 8.13 -0.60 -7.65
C LEU A 79 9.24 -1.49 -8.22
N LEU A 80 9.46 -1.44 -9.55
CA LEU A 80 10.56 -2.14 -10.19
C LEU A 80 11.93 -1.65 -9.71
N GLN A 81 12.10 -0.34 -9.54
CA GLN A 81 13.30 0.27 -8.99
C GLN A 81 13.58 -0.21 -7.55
N LEU A 82 12.53 -0.38 -6.75
CA LEU A 82 12.61 -0.90 -5.38
C LEU A 82 12.70 -2.43 -5.31
N GLU A 83 12.68 -3.12 -6.46
CA GLU A 83 12.68 -4.59 -6.55
C GLU A 83 11.45 -5.24 -5.88
N HIS A 84 10.34 -4.50 -5.83
CA HIS A 84 9.07 -4.99 -5.31
C HIS A 84 8.20 -5.54 -6.46
N ASN A 85 7.94 -6.84 -6.43
CA ASN A 85 7.16 -7.53 -7.44
C ASN A 85 5.77 -7.87 -6.91
N PHE A 86 4.78 -7.71 -7.78
CA PHE A 86 3.38 -8.06 -7.51
C PHE A 86 2.87 -8.96 -8.64
N ASP A 87 2.13 -9.99 -8.28
CA ASP A 87 1.55 -10.92 -9.26
C ASP A 87 0.41 -10.28 -10.04
N LEU A 88 -0.38 -9.41 -9.38
CA LEU A 88 -1.59 -8.81 -9.93
C LEU A 88 -1.66 -7.31 -9.63
N PHE A 89 -2.12 -6.54 -10.62
CA PHE A 89 -2.42 -5.13 -10.51
C PHE A 89 -3.88 -4.90 -10.91
N TYR A 90 -4.78 -4.87 -9.93
CA TYR A 90 -6.19 -4.59 -10.13
C TYR A 90 -6.58 -3.27 -9.47
N GLY A 91 -7.41 -2.49 -10.16
CA GLY A 91 -8.04 -1.31 -9.61
C GLY A 91 -9.53 -1.55 -9.35
N GLU A 92 -10.18 -0.69 -8.60
CA GLU A 92 -11.62 -0.75 -8.30
C GLU A 92 -12.49 -0.83 -9.57
N SER A 93 -12.04 -0.24 -10.68
CA SER A 93 -12.74 -0.26 -11.96
C SER A 93 -12.87 -1.66 -12.58
N SER A 94 -12.02 -2.60 -12.19
CA SER A 94 -12.03 -3.96 -12.75
C SER A 94 -13.26 -4.78 -12.32
N VAL A 95 -13.94 -4.38 -11.25
CA VAL A 95 -15.08 -5.11 -10.67
C VAL A 95 -16.43 -4.41 -10.84
N VAL A 96 -16.43 -3.22 -11.46
CA VAL A 96 -17.66 -2.41 -11.61
C VAL A 96 -18.74 -3.17 -12.40
N ASP A 97 -18.37 -3.94 -13.40
CA ASP A 97 -19.31 -4.72 -14.21
C ASP A 97 -19.98 -5.87 -13.43
N LEU A 98 -19.43 -6.27 -12.27
CA LEU A 98 -20.04 -7.28 -11.38
C LEU A 98 -21.09 -6.71 -10.44
N ILE A 99 -21.10 -5.39 -10.21
CA ILE A 99 -21.96 -4.76 -9.21
C ILE A 99 -23.45 -4.92 -9.51
N PRO A 100 -23.95 -4.75 -10.76
CA PRO A 100 -25.38 -4.90 -11.05
C PRO A 100 -25.89 -6.31 -10.70
N GLU A 101 -25.15 -7.36 -11.07
CA GLU A 101 -25.50 -8.76 -10.78
C GLU A 101 -25.46 -9.02 -9.27
N MET A 102 -24.43 -8.51 -8.57
CA MET A 102 -24.33 -8.59 -7.11
C MET A 102 -25.56 -7.97 -6.43
N ILE A 103 -25.94 -6.74 -6.81
CA ILE A 103 -27.11 -6.04 -6.23
C ILE A 103 -28.40 -6.81 -6.50
N GLN A 104 -28.58 -7.34 -7.71
CA GLN A 104 -29.76 -8.14 -8.06
C GLN A 104 -29.84 -9.38 -7.15
N THR A 105 -28.74 -10.10 -6.98
CA THR A 105 -28.67 -11.28 -6.12
C THR A 105 -29.01 -10.94 -4.67
N LEU A 106 -28.48 -9.84 -4.13
CA LEU A 106 -28.77 -9.39 -2.77
C LEU A 106 -30.24 -9.04 -2.56
N LYS A 107 -30.91 -8.44 -3.59
CA LYS A 107 -32.32 -8.13 -3.55
C LYS A 107 -33.19 -9.41 -3.59
N GLU A 108 -32.86 -10.35 -4.46
CA GLU A 108 -33.58 -11.63 -4.59
C GLU A 108 -33.50 -12.46 -3.31
N GLN A 109 -32.38 -12.38 -2.60
CA GLN A 109 -32.20 -13.06 -1.32
C GLN A 109 -32.74 -12.27 -0.11
N ASN A 110 -33.38 -11.10 -0.32
CA ASN A 110 -33.87 -10.22 0.74
C ASN A 110 -32.77 -9.81 1.77
N LEU A 111 -31.53 -9.68 1.34
CA LEU A 111 -30.39 -9.28 2.18
C LEU A 111 -30.21 -7.77 2.23
N VAL A 112 -30.92 -7.03 1.40
CA VAL A 112 -30.88 -5.56 1.32
C VAL A 112 -32.30 -4.99 1.25
N LYS A 113 -32.48 -3.73 1.65
CA LYS A 113 -33.75 -2.97 1.56
C LYS A 113 -33.47 -1.54 1.13
N ILE A 114 -34.52 -0.89 0.66
CA ILE A 114 -34.52 0.55 0.38
C ILE A 114 -34.86 1.30 1.67
N ASP A 115 -34.02 2.27 2.03
CA ASP A 115 -34.21 3.16 3.13
C ASP A 115 -33.85 4.59 2.68
N ASP A 116 -34.79 5.50 2.76
CA ASP A 116 -34.68 6.89 2.28
C ASP A 116 -34.09 7.01 0.86
N GLY A 117 -34.52 6.13 -0.02
CA GLY A 117 -34.07 6.05 -1.43
C GLY A 117 -32.72 5.36 -1.65
N ALA A 118 -31.95 5.11 -0.61
CA ALA A 118 -30.69 4.39 -0.66
C ALA A 118 -30.90 2.87 -0.48
N LEU A 119 -29.99 2.05 -1.02
CA LEU A 119 -29.98 0.61 -0.80
C LEU A 119 -29.03 0.30 0.36
N ILE A 120 -29.58 -0.25 1.44
CA ILE A 120 -28.84 -0.62 2.64
C ILE A 120 -28.91 -2.12 2.91
N SER A 121 -27.92 -2.64 3.64
CA SER A 121 -27.94 -4.01 4.15
C SER A 121 -29.09 -4.21 5.17
N ASN A 122 -29.70 -5.40 5.18
CA ASN A 122 -30.62 -5.84 6.23
C ASN A 122 -29.89 -6.35 7.48
N GLU A 123 -28.56 -6.39 7.45
CA GLU A 123 -27.74 -6.67 8.64
C GLU A 123 -28.03 -5.63 9.73
N ASN A 124 -28.21 -6.11 10.96
CA ASN A 124 -28.48 -5.22 12.09
C ASN A 124 -27.17 -4.59 12.60
N THR A 125 -26.70 -3.57 11.88
CA THR A 125 -25.53 -2.76 12.24
C THR A 125 -25.93 -1.31 12.46
N ASP A 126 -25.14 -0.61 13.30
CA ASP A 126 -25.31 0.82 13.54
C ASP A 126 -23.95 1.55 13.29
N PRO A 127 -23.85 2.40 12.26
CA PRO A 127 -24.87 2.69 11.22
C PRO A 127 -25.08 1.49 10.25
N PRO A 128 -26.24 1.45 9.54
CA PRO A 128 -26.50 0.48 8.51
C PRO A 128 -25.48 0.55 7.37
N VAL A 129 -25.11 -0.62 6.83
CA VAL A 129 -24.15 -0.67 5.71
C VAL A 129 -24.84 -0.20 4.42
N LEU A 130 -24.32 0.89 3.87
CA LEU A 130 -24.81 1.50 2.64
C LEU A 130 -24.20 0.80 1.42
N ILE A 131 -25.06 0.20 0.57
CA ILE A 131 -24.65 -0.50 -0.64
C ILE A 131 -24.76 0.38 -1.88
N LEU A 132 -25.79 1.24 -1.95
CA LEU A 132 -26.00 2.14 -3.08
C LEU A 132 -26.62 3.43 -2.58
N LYS A 133 -26.11 4.57 -3.05
CA LYS A 133 -26.72 5.87 -2.73
C LYS A 133 -28.09 6.04 -3.40
N SER A 134 -28.86 6.99 -2.90
CA SER A 134 -30.19 7.34 -3.46
C SER A 134 -30.12 7.83 -4.91
N ASP A 135 -28.99 8.38 -5.34
CA ASP A 135 -28.74 8.81 -6.71
C ASP A 135 -28.23 7.69 -7.63
N GLY A 136 -28.13 6.44 -7.13
CA GLY A 136 -27.65 5.28 -7.86
C GLY A 136 -26.13 5.17 -7.96
N THR A 137 -25.36 6.04 -7.32
CA THR A 137 -23.90 5.96 -7.36
C THR A 137 -23.34 4.91 -6.39
N TYR A 138 -22.26 4.24 -6.82
CA TYR A 138 -21.54 3.25 -6.02
C TYR A 138 -20.67 3.89 -4.95
N LEU A 139 -20.45 3.14 -3.89
CA LEU A 139 -19.54 3.52 -2.80
C LEU A 139 -18.31 2.58 -2.79
N TYR A 140 -17.30 2.95 -2.00
CA TYR A 140 -16.16 2.04 -1.74
C TYR A 140 -16.61 0.68 -1.20
N MET A 141 -17.61 0.67 -0.30
CA MET A 141 -18.19 -0.58 0.20
C MET A 141 -18.71 -1.46 -0.93
N THR A 142 -19.37 -0.89 -1.93
CA THR A 142 -19.95 -1.62 -3.08
C THR A 142 -18.84 -2.25 -3.94
N THR A 143 -17.80 -1.49 -4.23
CA THR A 143 -16.66 -1.99 -5.04
C THR A 143 -15.83 -3.01 -4.27
N ASP A 144 -15.64 -2.84 -2.95
CA ASP A 144 -14.93 -3.80 -2.11
C ASP A 144 -15.68 -5.14 -2.00
N LEU A 145 -17.00 -5.12 -1.85
CA LEU A 145 -17.83 -6.33 -1.88
C LEU A 145 -17.73 -7.06 -3.23
N ALA A 146 -17.83 -6.32 -4.33
CA ALA A 146 -17.66 -6.87 -5.68
C ALA A 146 -16.23 -7.43 -5.88
N THR A 147 -15.22 -6.81 -5.28
CA THR A 147 -13.84 -7.31 -5.30
C THR A 147 -13.70 -8.66 -4.60
N VAL A 148 -14.40 -8.87 -3.48
CA VAL A 148 -14.39 -10.17 -2.80
C VAL A 148 -15.03 -11.24 -3.72
N ILE A 149 -16.15 -10.94 -4.35
CA ILE A 149 -16.80 -11.86 -5.30
C ILE A 149 -15.86 -12.22 -6.46
N ASP A 150 -15.20 -11.23 -7.06
CA ASP A 150 -14.22 -11.45 -8.13
C ASP A 150 -13.09 -12.38 -7.69
N ARG A 151 -12.51 -12.13 -6.52
CA ARG A 151 -11.42 -12.93 -5.97
C ARG A 151 -11.84 -14.35 -5.62
N GLU A 152 -13.03 -14.55 -5.05
CA GLU A 152 -13.58 -15.89 -4.81
C GLU A 152 -13.79 -16.67 -6.10
N LYS A 153 -14.21 -16.00 -7.16
CA LYS A 153 -14.43 -16.62 -8.47
C LYS A 153 -13.14 -16.97 -9.19
N ASN A 154 -12.18 -16.05 -9.20
CA ASN A 154 -11.01 -16.10 -10.08
C ASN A 154 -9.73 -16.56 -9.38
N ILE A 155 -9.57 -16.34 -8.06
CA ILE A 155 -8.35 -16.62 -7.30
C ILE A 155 -8.59 -17.72 -6.28
N LYS A 156 -9.72 -17.74 -5.59
CA LYS A 156 -10.09 -18.67 -4.50
C LYS A 156 -9.04 -18.65 -3.37
N PRO A 157 -8.81 -17.50 -2.72
CA PRO A 157 -7.74 -17.34 -1.74
C PRO A 157 -8.07 -18.08 -0.44
N ASP A 158 -7.05 -18.59 0.25
CA ASP A 158 -7.15 -19.15 1.60
C ASP A 158 -7.43 -18.07 2.67
N GLY A 159 -7.09 -16.81 2.37
CA GLY A 159 -7.34 -15.66 3.23
C GLY A 159 -7.05 -14.34 2.53
N TYR A 160 -7.61 -13.27 3.09
CA TYR A 160 -7.47 -11.91 2.60
C TYR A 160 -6.73 -11.06 3.64
N PHE A 161 -5.62 -10.46 3.25
CA PHE A 161 -4.92 -9.47 4.05
C PHE A 161 -5.04 -8.10 3.40
N TYR A 162 -5.79 -7.20 4.05
CA TYR A 162 -5.95 -5.83 3.61
C TYR A 162 -4.91 -4.96 4.32
N ILE A 163 -3.82 -4.63 3.62
CA ILE A 163 -2.74 -3.79 4.14
C ILE A 163 -3.08 -2.35 3.80
N VAL A 164 -3.72 -1.66 4.74
CA VAL A 164 -4.28 -0.33 4.53
C VAL A 164 -4.10 0.52 5.79
N ASP A 165 -4.13 1.85 5.64
CA ASP A 165 -4.05 2.81 6.74
C ASP A 165 -5.03 2.49 7.88
N SER A 166 -4.53 2.55 9.12
CA SER A 166 -5.31 2.25 10.34
C SER A 166 -6.57 3.11 10.49
N ARG A 167 -6.62 4.30 9.86
CA ARG A 167 -7.80 5.17 9.85
C ARG A 167 -9.00 4.56 9.12
N GLN A 168 -8.80 3.52 8.31
CA GLN A 168 -9.87 2.82 7.60
C GLN A 168 -10.38 1.58 8.36
N SER A 169 -9.98 1.37 9.60
CA SER A 169 -10.32 0.17 10.38
C SER A 169 -11.83 -0.08 10.50
N ASP A 170 -12.63 0.98 10.66
CA ASP A 170 -14.08 0.83 10.82
C ASP A 170 -14.76 0.44 9.50
N HIS A 171 -14.26 0.95 8.36
CA HIS A 171 -14.69 0.49 7.04
C HIS A 171 -14.44 -1.01 6.85
N PHE A 172 -13.24 -1.49 7.18
CA PHE A 172 -12.93 -2.92 7.04
C PHE A 172 -13.68 -3.82 8.01
N LYS A 173 -13.98 -3.36 9.23
CA LYS A 173 -14.88 -4.08 10.14
C LYS A 173 -16.26 -4.28 9.53
N GLN A 174 -16.84 -3.21 8.97
CA GLN A 174 -18.13 -3.28 8.28
C GLN A 174 -18.06 -4.17 7.04
N LEU A 175 -17.01 -4.05 6.22
CA LEU A 175 -16.81 -4.88 5.04
C LEU A 175 -16.76 -6.37 5.42
N PHE A 176 -15.98 -6.75 6.42
CA PHE A 176 -15.84 -8.15 6.84
C PHE A 176 -17.12 -8.73 7.43
N SER A 177 -17.86 -7.92 8.20
CA SER A 177 -19.19 -8.28 8.67
C SER A 177 -20.13 -8.54 7.50
N SER A 178 -20.20 -7.63 6.54
CA SER A 178 -21.06 -7.74 5.36
C SER A 178 -20.69 -8.91 4.44
N VAL A 179 -19.41 -9.16 4.22
CA VAL A 179 -18.92 -10.33 3.47
C VAL A 179 -19.43 -11.62 4.10
N LYS A 180 -19.37 -11.71 5.42
CA LYS A 180 -19.89 -12.86 6.18
C LYS A 180 -21.41 -12.95 6.12
N TYR A 181 -22.12 -11.83 6.31
CA TYR A 181 -23.56 -11.75 6.28
C TYR A 181 -24.14 -12.12 4.91
N PHE A 182 -23.54 -11.63 3.83
CA PHE A 182 -23.91 -11.95 2.45
C PHE A 182 -23.38 -13.31 1.98
N ASN A 183 -22.60 -14.01 2.80
CA ASN A 183 -21.97 -15.29 2.46
C ASN A 183 -21.14 -15.23 1.17
N PHE A 184 -20.43 -14.11 0.94
CA PHE A 184 -19.60 -13.94 -0.25
C PHE A 184 -18.27 -14.70 -0.16
N SER A 185 -17.74 -14.89 1.05
CA SER A 185 -16.53 -15.69 1.29
C SER A 185 -16.59 -16.37 2.65
N LYS A 186 -15.93 -17.53 2.74
CA LYS A 186 -15.68 -18.27 3.99
C LYS A 186 -14.23 -18.11 4.47
N SER A 187 -13.40 -17.52 3.66
CA SER A 187 -11.99 -17.28 3.96
C SER A 187 -11.81 -16.26 5.07
N ASN A 188 -10.69 -16.32 5.77
CA ASN A 188 -10.35 -15.33 6.79
C ASN A 188 -10.05 -13.97 6.15
N LEU A 189 -10.66 -12.90 6.67
CA LEU A 189 -10.37 -11.54 6.27
C LEU A 189 -9.73 -10.80 7.44
N GLU A 190 -8.58 -10.19 7.21
CA GLU A 190 -7.79 -9.49 8.22
C GLU A 190 -7.37 -8.11 7.71
N HIS A 191 -7.60 -7.06 8.49
CA HIS A 191 -7.09 -5.72 8.24
C HIS A 191 -5.75 -5.55 8.96
N ILE A 192 -4.69 -5.38 8.18
CA ILE A 192 -3.34 -5.10 8.67
C ILE A 192 -3.12 -3.59 8.56
N GLY A 193 -3.60 -2.87 9.58
CA GLY A 193 -3.50 -1.41 9.62
C GLY A 193 -2.07 -0.94 9.82
N PHE A 194 -1.68 0.14 9.13
CA PHE A 194 -0.41 0.82 9.33
C PHE A 194 -0.60 2.29 9.66
N GLY A 195 0.40 2.88 10.32
CA GLY A 195 0.46 4.30 10.66
C GLY A 195 0.88 5.18 9.49
N THR A 196 1.09 6.46 9.75
CA THR A 196 1.47 7.44 8.72
C THR A 196 2.95 7.80 8.79
N ILE A 197 3.54 8.03 7.62
CA ILE A 197 4.83 8.72 7.52
C ILE A 197 4.55 10.21 7.58
N ASN A 198 5.24 10.90 8.49
CA ASN A 198 5.01 12.31 8.78
C ASN A 198 6.17 13.18 8.25
N ASP A 199 5.85 14.43 7.96
CA ASP A 199 6.83 15.47 7.64
C ASP A 199 7.69 15.87 8.85
N SER A 200 8.64 16.78 8.64
CA SER A 200 9.47 17.33 9.71
C SER A 200 8.68 18.05 10.81
N GLY A 201 7.49 18.57 10.48
CA GLY A 201 6.55 19.21 11.42
C GLY A 201 5.70 18.20 12.20
N GLY A 202 5.80 16.90 11.91
CA GLY A 202 5.03 15.84 12.57
C GLY A 202 3.62 15.68 12.03
N LYS A 203 3.29 16.25 10.87
CA LYS A 203 2.00 16.09 10.21
C LYS A 203 2.08 15.01 9.12
N PRO A 204 1.05 14.17 8.96
CA PRO A 204 0.98 13.23 7.86
C PRO A 204 1.05 13.96 6.51
N PHE A 205 1.81 13.44 5.57
CA PHE A 205 1.77 13.92 4.19
C PHE A 205 0.35 13.79 3.62
N LYS A 206 -0.19 14.85 3.03
CA LYS A 206 -1.57 14.91 2.50
C LYS A 206 -1.57 15.12 1.00
N THR A 207 -2.11 14.16 0.26
CA THR A 207 -2.25 14.20 -1.20
C THR A 207 -3.11 15.35 -1.72
N ARG A 208 -4.18 15.71 -1.00
CA ARG A 208 -5.16 16.70 -1.46
C ARG A 208 -4.71 18.17 -1.32
N GLN A 209 -3.63 18.43 -0.61
CA GLN A 209 -3.12 19.80 -0.35
C GLN A 209 -1.81 20.10 -1.10
N GLY A 210 -1.33 19.17 -1.94
CA GLY A 210 -0.06 19.35 -2.68
C GLY A 210 1.20 19.12 -1.85
N ASP A 211 1.09 18.86 -0.55
CA ASP A 211 2.21 18.60 0.37
C ASP A 211 2.60 17.11 0.40
N VAL A 212 2.50 16.43 -0.74
CA VAL A 212 2.94 15.04 -0.85
C VAL A 212 4.42 15.01 -1.19
N TYR A 213 5.19 14.32 -0.38
CA TYR A 213 6.57 14.00 -0.73
C TYR A 213 6.57 12.68 -1.52
N PRO A 214 6.81 12.70 -2.84
CA PRO A 214 6.72 11.49 -3.65
C PRO A 214 7.75 10.45 -3.22
N LEU A 215 7.38 9.17 -3.29
CA LEU A 215 8.30 8.07 -2.97
C LEU A 215 9.58 8.12 -3.80
N GLN A 216 9.48 8.53 -5.08
CA GLN A 216 10.65 8.75 -5.92
C GLN A 216 11.60 9.82 -5.34
N SER A 217 11.07 10.94 -4.85
CA SER A 217 11.89 11.99 -4.24
C SER A 217 12.60 11.50 -2.98
N LEU A 218 11.91 10.69 -2.18
CA LEU A 218 12.49 10.06 -0.99
C LEU A 218 13.65 9.12 -1.36
N PHE A 219 13.48 8.34 -2.42
CA PHE A 219 14.55 7.50 -2.95
C PHE A 219 15.73 8.34 -3.47
N ASP A 220 15.45 9.38 -4.24
CA ASP A 220 16.47 10.25 -4.83
C ASP A 220 17.31 10.95 -3.74
N ASP A 221 16.70 11.40 -2.65
CA ASP A 221 17.42 11.99 -1.52
C ASP A 221 18.38 11.01 -0.85
N ILE A 222 17.90 9.79 -0.60
CA ILE A 222 18.75 8.73 -0.03
C ILE A 222 19.90 8.41 -0.98
N TYR A 223 19.61 8.28 -2.27
CA TYR A 223 20.59 7.98 -3.30
C TYR A 223 21.69 9.05 -3.36
N GLU A 224 21.34 10.33 -3.35
CA GLU A 224 22.31 11.42 -3.37
C GLU A 224 23.15 11.49 -2.09
N ILE A 225 22.56 11.19 -0.92
CA ILE A 225 23.34 11.08 0.34
C ILE A 225 24.37 9.96 0.25
N LEU A 226 23.94 8.77 -0.20
CA LEU A 226 24.83 7.62 -0.30
C LEU A 226 25.91 7.79 -1.37
N LYS A 227 25.58 8.38 -2.51
CA LYS A 227 26.51 8.69 -3.57
C LYS A 227 27.63 9.63 -3.10
N LYS A 228 27.33 10.62 -2.25
CA LYS A 228 28.31 11.50 -1.64
C LYS A 228 29.26 10.78 -0.66
N LYS A 229 28.81 9.68 -0.05
CA LYS A 229 29.61 8.84 0.85
C LYS A 229 30.52 7.83 0.13
N ASN A 230 30.84 8.04 -1.16
CA ASN A 230 31.68 7.19 -2.02
C ASN A 230 31.15 5.76 -2.28
N THR A 231 29.86 5.54 -2.16
CA THR A 231 29.23 4.26 -2.43
C THR A 231 28.68 4.16 -3.86
N LYS A 232 29.28 4.87 -4.82
CA LYS A 232 28.74 5.07 -6.19
C LYS A 232 28.24 3.78 -6.89
N ASN A 233 28.98 2.69 -6.76
CA ASN A 233 28.63 1.43 -7.44
C ASN A 233 27.45 0.69 -6.79
N ASN A 234 27.15 0.94 -5.52
CA ASN A 234 26.14 0.24 -4.76
C ASN A 234 25.01 1.16 -4.25
N ALA A 235 25.03 2.46 -4.61
CA ALA A 235 24.09 3.44 -4.08
C ALA A 235 22.63 3.05 -4.34
N GLN A 236 22.33 2.46 -5.50
CA GLN A 236 20.99 1.97 -5.85
C GLN A 236 20.50 0.87 -4.86
N ILE A 237 21.31 -0.17 -4.70
CA ILE A 237 21.00 -1.32 -3.82
C ILE A 237 20.87 -0.84 -2.37
N LEU A 238 21.79 0.01 -1.92
CA LEU A 238 21.75 0.56 -0.58
C LEU A 238 20.52 1.45 -0.36
N SER A 239 20.11 2.23 -1.36
CA SER A 239 18.90 3.08 -1.26
C SER A 239 17.64 2.23 -1.11
N ASN A 240 17.49 1.16 -1.91
CA ASN A 240 16.39 0.20 -1.77
C ASN A 240 16.37 -0.40 -0.36
N SER A 241 17.54 -0.84 0.11
CA SER A 241 17.67 -1.45 1.43
C SER A 241 17.34 -0.47 2.56
N VAL A 242 17.78 0.80 2.45
CA VAL A 242 17.46 1.85 3.44
C VAL A 242 15.97 2.10 3.49
N LEU A 243 15.30 2.27 2.35
CA LEU A 243 13.84 2.48 2.32
C LEU A 243 13.09 1.30 2.93
N THR A 244 13.37 0.08 2.46
CA THR A 244 12.68 -1.10 2.91
C THR A 244 12.89 -1.37 4.40
N PHE A 245 14.15 -1.31 4.86
CA PHE A 245 14.46 -1.61 6.27
C PHE A 245 13.95 -0.53 7.22
N SER A 246 14.03 0.75 6.85
CA SER A 246 13.54 1.84 7.70
C SER A 246 12.05 1.76 7.98
N ASP A 247 11.26 1.24 7.03
CA ASP A 247 9.84 1.00 7.22
C ASP A 247 9.58 -0.27 8.04
N LEU A 248 10.29 -1.36 7.75
CA LEU A 248 10.10 -2.65 8.42
C LEU A 248 10.60 -2.69 9.86
N VAL A 249 11.58 -1.87 10.26
CA VAL A 249 12.13 -1.85 11.63
C VAL A 249 11.26 -1.07 12.61
N ILE A 250 10.31 -0.29 12.10
CA ILE A 250 9.37 0.47 12.91
C ILE A 250 8.08 -0.35 13.08
N ASP A 251 7.50 -0.30 14.30
CA ASP A 251 6.18 -0.87 14.50
C ASP A 251 5.19 -0.25 13.50
N ARG A 252 4.58 -1.09 12.66
CA ARG A 252 3.70 -0.66 11.58
C ARG A 252 2.52 0.21 12.03
N GLN A 253 2.08 0.09 13.28
CA GLN A 253 0.97 0.89 13.82
C GLN A 253 1.41 2.28 14.27
N SER A 254 2.72 2.50 14.38
CA SER A 254 3.27 3.79 14.81
C SER A 254 3.33 4.79 13.67
N ASN A 255 3.03 6.06 14.00
CA ASN A 255 3.34 7.15 13.10
C ASN A 255 4.81 7.55 13.29
N TYR A 256 5.55 7.73 12.19
CA TYR A 256 6.95 8.11 12.31
C TYR A 256 7.36 9.20 11.32
N LYS A 257 8.48 9.86 11.64
CA LYS A 257 9.13 10.82 10.74
C LYS A 257 10.26 10.09 10.02
N PHE A 258 10.25 10.16 8.70
CA PHE A 258 11.36 9.67 7.92
C PHE A 258 12.53 10.65 7.97
N ASP A 259 13.71 10.16 8.35
CA ASP A 259 14.95 10.92 8.40
C ASP A 259 16.03 10.20 7.58
N ALA A 260 16.25 10.66 6.35
CA ALA A 260 17.21 10.07 5.43
C ALA A 260 18.64 10.06 6.00
N ASN A 261 19.03 11.08 6.76
CA ASN A 261 20.36 11.14 7.37
C ASN A 261 20.50 10.03 8.43
N LYS A 262 19.51 9.88 9.30
CA LYS A 262 19.50 8.84 10.34
C LYS A 262 19.58 7.44 9.74
N PHE A 263 18.74 7.13 8.75
CA PHE A 263 18.68 5.79 8.17
C PHE A 263 19.82 5.43 7.23
N THR A 264 20.61 6.43 6.79
CA THR A 264 21.85 6.22 6.00
C THR A 264 23.12 6.14 6.84
N HIS A 265 23.04 6.13 8.17
CA HIS A 265 24.19 5.91 9.03
C HIS A 265 24.72 4.48 8.94
N THR A 266 26.03 4.32 9.15
CA THR A 266 26.71 3.02 9.20
C THR A 266 26.61 2.35 10.57
N GLU A 267 26.05 3.03 11.55
CA GLU A 267 25.85 2.58 12.92
C GLU A 267 24.38 2.68 13.31
N GLY A 268 23.96 1.91 14.29
CA GLY A 268 22.57 1.87 14.78
C GLY A 268 21.68 0.96 13.94
N LYS A 269 20.37 0.96 14.21
CA LYS A 269 19.37 0.11 13.54
C LYS A 269 19.15 0.59 12.09
N THR A 270 20.07 0.25 11.20
CA THR A 270 20.06 0.65 9.79
C THR A 270 20.32 -0.53 8.86
N ALA A 271 19.78 -0.48 7.63
CA ALA A 271 20.08 -1.47 6.60
C ALA A 271 21.55 -1.55 6.27
N ILE A 272 22.25 -0.41 6.28
CA ILE A 272 23.66 -0.32 5.96
C ILE A 272 24.50 -1.10 6.98
N TYR A 273 24.17 -0.99 8.27
CA TYR A 273 24.84 -1.75 9.31
C TYR A 273 24.67 -3.27 9.12
N ILE A 274 23.47 -3.73 8.83
CA ILE A 274 23.20 -5.16 8.61
C ILE A 274 23.99 -5.67 7.41
N GLN A 275 23.95 -4.96 6.27
CA GLN A 275 24.71 -5.35 5.07
C GLN A 275 26.21 -5.33 5.31
N TYR A 276 26.73 -4.32 6.02
CA TYR A 276 28.14 -4.26 6.40
C TYR A 276 28.54 -5.44 7.28
N THR A 277 27.70 -5.79 8.26
CA THR A 277 27.94 -6.95 9.13
C THR A 277 27.97 -8.26 8.32
N GLN A 278 27.05 -8.45 7.37
CA GLN A 278 27.04 -9.60 6.48
C GLN A 278 28.33 -9.69 5.64
N VAL A 279 28.81 -8.57 5.07
CA VAL A 279 30.05 -8.54 4.29
C VAL A 279 31.26 -8.89 5.17
N ARG A 280 31.28 -8.40 6.41
CA ARG A 280 32.34 -8.75 7.37
C ARG A 280 32.33 -10.24 7.71
N MET A 281 31.18 -10.81 8.04
CA MET A 281 31.05 -12.23 8.33
C MET A 281 31.51 -13.08 7.15
N ASN A 282 31.09 -12.76 5.93
CA ASN A 282 31.53 -13.45 4.72
C ASN A 282 33.07 -13.33 4.53
N SER A 283 33.64 -12.17 4.80
CA SER A 283 35.08 -11.97 4.72
C SER A 283 35.85 -12.84 5.72
N VAL A 284 35.36 -12.96 6.94
CA VAL A 284 35.94 -13.86 7.96
C VAL A 284 35.87 -15.31 7.49
N LEU A 285 34.70 -15.77 7.06
CA LEU A 285 34.51 -17.14 6.58
C LEU A 285 35.41 -17.50 5.38
N ASN A 286 35.58 -16.56 4.44
CA ASN A 286 36.43 -16.76 3.27
C ASN A 286 37.92 -16.80 3.61
N ASN A 287 38.33 -16.24 4.76
CA ASN A 287 39.72 -16.25 5.21
C ASN A 287 40.04 -17.46 6.10
N VAL A 288 39.04 -18.21 6.57
CA VAL A 288 39.25 -19.43 7.36
C VAL A 288 39.69 -20.55 6.42
N LYS A 289 40.81 -21.15 6.67
CA LYS A 289 41.26 -22.33 5.91
C LYS A 289 40.38 -23.53 6.25
N GLN A 290 40.11 -24.35 5.24
CA GLN A 290 39.20 -25.49 5.33
C GLN A 290 39.58 -26.51 6.44
N ASN A 291 40.86 -26.56 6.82
CA ASN A 291 41.38 -27.42 7.88
C ASN A 291 41.28 -26.81 9.31
N GLU A 292 40.76 -25.61 9.45
CA GLU A 292 40.61 -24.93 10.76
C GLU A 292 39.17 -25.05 11.31
N TYR A 293 38.26 -25.75 10.57
CA TYR A 293 36.96 -26.05 11.08
C TYR A 293 37.00 -27.12 12.15
N ILE A 294 36.42 -26.84 13.31
CA ILE A 294 36.23 -27.81 14.38
C ILE A 294 35.10 -28.74 13.98
N GLU A 295 35.40 -30.00 13.67
CA GLU A 295 34.39 -30.99 13.30
C GLU A 295 33.59 -31.54 14.51
N ASN A 296 34.11 -31.35 15.74
CA ASN A 296 33.52 -31.92 16.96
C ASN A 296 33.58 -30.95 18.12
N PHE A 297 32.41 -30.55 18.60
CA PHE A 297 32.25 -29.60 19.72
C PHE A 297 32.15 -30.27 21.10
N GLU A 298 32.29 -31.61 21.19
CA GLU A 298 32.01 -32.39 22.41
C GLU A 298 32.86 -32.00 23.64
N ASN A 299 33.98 -31.29 23.45
CA ASN A 299 34.89 -30.89 24.53
C ASN A 299 35.36 -29.42 24.40
N THR A 300 34.57 -28.56 23.79
CA THR A 300 34.94 -27.15 23.62
C THR A 300 34.19 -26.30 24.62
N ASP A 301 34.89 -25.66 25.55
CA ASP A 301 34.31 -24.64 26.42
C ASP A 301 34.00 -23.40 25.59
N LEU A 302 32.70 -23.07 25.49
CA LEU A 302 32.24 -21.87 24.83
C LEU A 302 32.47 -20.64 25.71
N THR A 303 32.94 -19.56 25.14
CA THR A 303 32.96 -18.26 25.79
C THR A 303 31.54 -17.71 25.99
N ASP A 304 31.33 -16.79 26.92
CA ASP A 304 30.03 -16.14 27.15
C ASP A 304 29.48 -15.50 25.86
N SER A 305 30.33 -14.94 25.01
CA SER A 305 29.95 -14.37 23.72
C SER A 305 29.41 -15.43 22.75
N GLU A 306 30.04 -16.60 22.68
CA GLU A 306 29.62 -17.72 21.83
C GLU A 306 28.31 -18.31 22.34
N VAL A 307 28.16 -18.48 23.67
CA VAL A 307 26.89 -18.90 24.28
C VAL A 307 25.77 -17.93 23.93
N ASN A 308 25.99 -16.64 24.06
CA ASN A 308 25.00 -15.61 23.72
C ASN A 308 24.64 -15.63 22.24
N LEU A 309 25.59 -15.86 21.32
CA LEU A 309 25.34 -16.00 19.90
C LEU A 309 24.47 -17.23 19.61
N VAL A 310 24.81 -18.39 20.16
CA VAL A 310 24.04 -19.62 20.02
C VAL A 310 22.60 -19.42 20.51
N LEU A 311 22.43 -18.84 21.70
CA LEU A 311 21.10 -18.54 22.26
C LEU A 311 20.32 -17.57 21.38
N SER A 312 20.98 -16.58 20.79
CA SER A 312 20.35 -15.66 19.84
C SER A 312 19.87 -16.39 18.58
N ILE A 313 20.69 -17.27 18.01
CA ILE A 313 20.32 -18.10 16.84
C ILE A 313 19.11 -18.98 17.16
N LEU A 314 19.09 -19.61 18.33
CA LEU A 314 17.99 -20.50 18.75
C LEU A 314 16.65 -19.75 18.92
N LYS A 315 16.67 -18.45 19.21
CA LYS A 315 15.46 -17.60 19.30
C LYS A 315 14.82 -17.30 17.96
N PHE A 316 15.50 -17.56 16.84
CA PHE A 316 14.99 -17.21 15.51
C PHE A 316 13.56 -17.72 15.26
N SER A 317 13.31 -19.01 15.52
CA SER A 317 12.00 -19.62 15.26
C SER A 317 10.88 -18.98 16.08
N GLU A 318 11.16 -18.61 17.33
CA GLU A 318 10.19 -17.92 18.21
C GLU A 318 9.85 -16.53 17.63
N ILE A 319 10.89 -15.74 17.33
CA ILE A 319 10.73 -14.39 16.81
C ILE A 319 10.06 -14.39 15.44
N PHE A 320 10.44 -15.31 14.55
CA PHE A 320 9.79 -15.48 13.25
C PHE A 320 8.28 -15.79 13.41
N ASN A 321 7.93 -16.73 14.27
CA ASN A 321 6.54 -17.07 14.52
C ASN A 321 5.77 -15.92 15.17
N ARG A 322 6.38 -15.17 16.09
CA ARG A 322 5.79 -13.96 16.66
C ARG A 322 5.52 -12.93 15.57
N SER A 323 6.52 -12.57 14.78
CA SER A 323 6.40 -11.62 13.66
C SER A 323 5.28 -12.03 12.68
N LYS A 324 5.26 -13.31 12.30
CA LYS A 324 4.24 -13.87 11.41
C LYS A 324 2.83 -13.79 12.01
N ASN A 325 2.66 -14.21 13.25
CA ASN A 325 1.33 -14.32 13.86
C ASN A 325 0.73 -12.95 14.18
N LEU A 326 1.56 -11.98 14.57
CA LEU A 326 1.14 -10.61 14.86
C LEU A 326 1.08 -9.72 13.60
N ARG A 327 1.59 -10.20 12.45
CA ARG A 327 1.77 -9.38 11.24
C ARG A 327 2.65 -8.15 11.51
N GLU A 328 3.68 -8.32 12.32
CA GLU A 328 4.57 -7.26 12.79
C GLU A 328 6.02 -7.54 12.37
N PRO A 329 6.43 -7.14 11.16
CA PRO A 329 7.76 -7.44 10.62
C PRO A 329 8.89 -6.80 11.43
N HIS A 330 8.61 -5.75 12.23
CA HIS A 330 9.62 -5.09 13.04
C HIS A 330 10.29 -6.04 14.05
N HIS A 331 9.60 -7.04 14.56
CA HIS A 331 10.21 -8.04 15.44
C HIS A 331 11.35 -8.81 14.74
N LEU A 332 11.15 -9.17 13.47
CA LEU A 332 12.20 -9.83 12.69
C LEU A 332 13.31 -8.87 12.30
N ALA A 333 12.94 -7.63 11.90
CA ALA A 333 13.91 -6.60 11.55
C ALA A 333 14.80 -6.22 12.75
N GLU A 334 14.24 -6.14 13.95
CA GLU A 334 15.00 -5.90 15.19
C GLU A 334 15.89 -7.07 15.58
N TYR A 335 15.45 -8.30 15.32
CA TYR A 335 16.24 -9.49 15.60
C TYR A 335 17.50 -9.56 14.73
N LEU A 336 17.47 -9.06 13.50
CA LEU A 336 18.65 -9.03 12.61
C LEU A 336 19.74 -8.06 13.10
N PHE A 337 19.40 -7.12 13.99
CA PHE A 337 20.30 -6.13 14.57
C PHE A 337 20.85 -6.61 15.91
#